data_5eb8ae1d9f86f1b54a1c4e61173f9a84
#
_entry.id   5eb8ae1d9f86f1b54a1c4e61173f9a84
#
_cell.length_a   1.000
_cell.length_b   1.000
_cell.length_c   1.000
_cell.angle_alpha   90.00
_cell.angle_beta   90.00
_cell.angle_gamma   90.00
#
_symmetry.space_group_name_H-M   'P 1'
#
loop_
_entity.id
_entity.type
_entity.pdbx_description
1 polymer ?
#
loop_
_entity_poly.entity_id
_entity_poly.type
_entity_poly.pdbx_seq_one_letter_code
_entity_poly.pdbx_strand_id
1 'polypeptide(L)'
;RQMPPRGGDGDLSDIEMARAVAYMANAAGAQFKAPEATAPAAAATAVAVKPDPAKGKQVYQTICALCHAAGVAGAPKPGDMAAWGPRVAQGYATLYDHALKGIRGMPAKGGNPSLPEADLANAVGYMFTESGGKL
;
A
#
# COMPACT_ATOMS: atom_id res chain seq x y z
N ARG A 1 -9.95 32.32 -15.50
CA ARG A 1 -9.37 31.02 -15.89
C ARG A 1 -10.07 29.92 -15.13
N GLN A 2 -10.50 28.92 -15.82
CA GLN A 2 -11.14 27.75 -15.20
C GLN A 2 -10.06 26.79 -14.71
N MET A 3 -10.08 26.54 -13.40
CA MET A 3 -9.28 25.48 -12.81
C MET A 3 -10.01 24.14 -13.03
N PRO A 4 -9.33 23.10 -13.52
CA PRO A 4 -9.96 21.81 -13.68
C PRO A 4 -10.45 21.26 -12.32
N PRO A 5 -11.50 20.42 -12.31
CA PRO A 5 -11.95 19.78 -11.07
C PRO A 5 -10.78 19.10 -10.35
N ARG A 6 -10.69 19.29 -9.04
CA ARG A 6 -9.64 18.71 -8.18
C ARG A 6 -8.20 19.02 -8.62
N GLY A 7 -7.98 20.20 -9.24
CA GLY A 7 -6.65 20.59 -9.71
C GLY A 7 -6.13 19.74 -10.88
N GLY A 8 -6.98 18.91 -11.48
CA GLY A 8 -6.62 17.99 -12.57
C GLY A 8 -6.24 16.59 -12.12
N ASP A 9 -6.26 16.31 -10.83
CA ASP A 9 -6.02 14.97 -10.26
C ASP A 9 -7.34 14.39 -9.75
N GLY A 10 -7.84 13.38 -10.46
CA GLY A 10 -9.11 12.72 -10.14
C GLY A 10 -9.06 11.81 -8.92
N ASP A 11 -7.86 11.45 -8.46
CA ASP A 11 -7.66 10.51 -7.35
C ASP A 11 -7.59 11.20 -5.98
N LEU A 12 -7.49 12.54 -5.96
CA LEU A 12 -7.53 13.31 -4.72
C LEU A 12 -8.87 13.17 -4.01
N SER A 13 -8.84 12.76 -2.76
CA SER A 13 -10.01 12.75 -1.89
C SER A 13 -10.44 14.19 -1.52
N ASP A 14 -11.71 14.36 -1.15
CA ASP A 14 -12.24 15.66 -0.72
C ASP A 14 -11.50 16.21 0.51
N ILE A 15 -11.01 15.33 1.40
CA ILE A 15 -10.23 15.72 2.58
C ILE A 15 -8.84 16.22 2.19
N GLU A 16 -8.17 15.54 1.26
CA GLU A 16 -6.85 15.97 0.77
C GLU A 16 -6.95 17.30 0.06
N MET A 17 -8.02 17.48 -0.73
CA MET A 17 -8.29 18.77 -1.37
C MET A 17 -8.57 19.86 -0.33
N ALA A 18 -9.39 19.60 0.68
CA ALA A 18 -9.68 20.56 1.74
C ALA A 18 -8.42 20.97 2.51
N ARG A 19 -7.50 20.03 2.74
CA ARG A 19 -6.21 20.30 3.39
C ARG A 19 -5.29 21.14 2.52
N ALA A 20 -5.22 20.85 1.22
CA ALA A 20 -4.43 21.64 0.27
C ALA A 20 -4.94 23.09 0.17
N VAL A 21 -6.25 23.25 0.09
CA VAL A 21 -6.90 24.59 0.08
C VAL A 21 -6.65 25.34 1.39
N ALA A 22 -6.80 24.68 2.54
CA ALA A 22 -6.51 25.29 3.84
C ALA A 22 -5.04 25.69 3.96
N TYR A 23 -4.11 24.88 3.48
CA TYR A 23 -2.69 25.22 3.47
C TYR A 23 -2.40 26.47 2.63
N MET A 24 -2.91 26.51 1.40
CA MET A 24 -2.72 27.66 0.51
C MET A 24 -3.33 28.94 1.09
N ALA A 25 -4.52 28.85 1.66
CA ALA A 25 -5.20 30.00 2.27
C ALA A 25 -4.45 30.51 3.51
N ASN A 26 -3.92 29.61 4.34
CA ASN A 26 -3.14 29.96 5.52
C ASN A 26 -1.78 30.57 5.14
N ALA A 27 -1.15 30.11 4.07
CA ALA A 27 0.05 30.72 3.52
C ALA A 27 -0.20 32.15 3.02
N ALA A 28 -1.44 32.45 2.62
CA ALA A 28 -1.88 33.79 2.25
C ALA A 28 -2.39 34.67 3.44
N GLY A 29 -2.24 34.19 4.69
CA GLY A 29 -2.59 34.91 5.91
C GLY A 29 -3.97 34.57 6.50
N ALA A 30 -4.70 33.64 5.95
CA ALA A 30 -5.92 33.13 6.57
C ALA A 30 -5.60 32.21 7.75
N GLN A 31 -6.57 31.99 8.63
CA GLN A 31 -6.43 31.08 9.78
C GLN A 31 -7.52 30.03 9.75
N PHE A 32 -7.51 29.20 8.71
CA PHE A 32 -8.41 28.05 8.65
C PHE A 32 -7.81 26.86 9.39
N LYS A 33 -8.59 26.28 10.29
CA LYS A 33 -8.26 24.97 10.85
C LYS A 33 -8.39 23.95 9.72
N ALA A 34 -7.25 23.39 9.30
CA ALA A 34 -7.28 22.28 8.36
C ALA A 34 -8.13 21.14 8.96
N PRO A 35 -9.00 20.49 8.18
CA PRO A 35 -9.68 19.31 8.68
C PRO A 35 -8.63 18.31 9.17
N GLU A 36 -8.76 17.92 10.42
CA GLU A 36 -7.90 16.87 10.96
C GLU A 36 -8.03 15.67 10.02
N ALA A 37 -6.89 15.03 9.75
CA ALA A 37 -6.90 13.76 9.09
C ALA A 37 -7.60 12.75 10.02
N THR A 38 -8.90 12.75 10.00
CA THR A 38 -9.57 11.48 10.01
C THR A 38 -9.12 10.87 8.69
N ALA A 39 -8.00 10.14 8.72
CA ALA A 39 -7.65 9.26 7.64
C ALA A 39 -8.97 8.63 7.20
N PRO A 40 -9.33 8.66 5.92
CA PRO A 40 -10.44 7.85 5.50
C PRO A 40 -10.09 6.47 6.01
N ALA A 41 -10.85 6.01 6.98
CA ALA A 41 -10.76 4.66 7.53
C ALA A 41 -11.08 3.60 6.46
N ALA A 42 -11.04 3.98 5.21
CA ALA A 42 -11.19 3.12 4.04
C ALA A 42 -9.87 2.53 3.55
N ALA A 43 -8.73 2.96 4.11
CA ALA A 43 -7.45 2.36 3.73
C ALA A 43 -6.72 1.71 4.91
N ALA A 44 -7.25 1.84 6.12
CA ALA A 44 -6.76 1.11 7.27
C ALA A 44 -7.93 0.43 7.96
N THR A 45 -8.58 -0.48 7.29
CA THR A 45 -8.70 -1.75 7.95
C THR A 45 -7.26 -2.23 8.07
N ALA A 46 -6.52 -1.59 8.98
CA ALA A 46 -5.42 -2.28 9.60
C ALA A 46 -5.99 -3.66 9.85
N VAL A 47 -5.48 -4.65 9.13
CA VAL A 47 -5.85 -6.02 9.36
C VAL A 47 -5.50 -6.22 10.83
N ALA A 48 -6.51 -6.14 11.70
CA ALA A 48 -6.33 -6.39 13.14
C ALA A 48 -5.95 -7.87 13.37
N VAL A 49 -5.81 -8.60 12.27
CA VAL A 49 -5.30 -9.96 12.22
C VAL A 49 -3.79 -9.86 12.03
N LYS A 50 -3.06 -10.20 13.07
CA LYS A 50 -1.62 -10.42 12.96
C LYS A 50 -1.39 -11.45 11.83
N PRO A 51 -0.64 -11.09 10.78
CA PRO A 51 -0.46 -11.99 9.66
C PRO A 51 0.26 -13.28 10.11
N ASP A 52 -0.18 -14.40 9.56
CA ASP A 52 0.42 -15.71 9.79
C ASP A 52 1.34 -16.05 8.61
N PRO A 53 2.67 -15.98 8.79
CA PRO A 53 3.62 -16.29 7.72
C PRO A 53 3.55 -17.74 7.23
N ALA A 54 3.13 -18.69 8.08
CA ALA A 54 3.02 -20.08 7.69
C ALA A 54 1.89 -20.30 6.67
N LYS A 55 0.74 -19.66 6.91
CA LYS A 55 -0.36 -19.62 5.93
C LYS A 55 0.02 -18.81 4.71
N GLY A 56 0.71 -17.70 4.93
CA GLY A 56 1.20 -16.82 3.87
C GLY A 56 2.11 -17.51 2.87
N LYS A 57 2.92 -18.45 3.31
CA LYS A 57 3.77 -19.26 2.42
C LYS A 57 2.97 -20.04 1.39
N GLN A 58 1.85 -20.63 1.78
CA GLN A 58 0.98 -21.35 0.86
C GLN A 58 0.35 -20.44 -0.18
N VAL A 59 -0.18 -19.30 0.25
CA VAL A 59 -0.75 -18.29 -0.65
C VAL A 59 0.33 -17.73 -1.59
N TYR A 60 1.52 -17.45 -1.06
CA TYR A 60 2.66 -17.02 -1.86
C TYR A 60 2.98 -18.02 -2.98
N GLN A 61 3.06 -19.30 -2.67
CA GLN A 61 3.41 -20.35 -3.64
C GLN A 61 2.39 -20.50 -4.76
N THR A 62 1.12 -20.25 -4.48
CA THR A 62 0.04 -20.42 -5.45
C THR A 62 -0.20 -19.18 -6.33
N ILE A 63 0.07 -18.00 -5.82
CA ILE A 63 -0.29 -16.74 -6.50
C ILE A 63 0.94 -15.85 -6.73
N CYS A 64 1.64 -15.49 -5.66
CA CYS A 64 2.69 -14.47 -5.72
C CYS A 64 3.98 -14.99 -6.39
N ALA A 65 4.28 -16.27 -6.22
CA ALA A 65 5.49 -16.89 -6.73
C ALA A 65 5.57 -16.86 -8.27
N LEU A 66 4.45 -16.79 -8.96
CA LEU A 66 4.42 -16.66 -10.43
C LEU A 66 5.29 -15.50 -10.93
N CYS A 67 5.28 -14.39 -10.22
CA CYS A 67 6.11 -13.23 -10.55
C CYS A 67 7.32 -13.10 -9.62
N HIS A 68 7.13 -13.29 -8.33
CA HIS A 68 8.16 -13.00 -7.33
C HIS A 68 9.24 -14.08 -7.20
N ALA A 69 8.98 -15.33 -7.57
CA ALA A 69 10.02 -16.35 -7.60
C ALA A 69 10.98 -16.20 -8.78
N ALA A 70 10.45 -15.82 -9.93
CA ALA A 70 11.22 -15.65 -11.16
C ALA A 70 11.77 -14.21 -11.35
N GLY A 71 11.22 -13.23 -10.64
CA GLY A 71 11.57 -11.81 -10.82
C GLY A 71 10.95 -11.21 -12.08
N VAL A 72 9.78 -11.70 -12.49
CA VAL A 72 9.07 -11.21 -13.69
C VAL A 72 8.77 -9.72 -13.56
N ALA A 73 9.01 -8.96 -14.64
CA ALA A 73 8.79 -7.52 -14.69
C ALA A 73 9.46 -6.72 -13.54
N GLY A 74 10.57 -7.22 -13.01
CA GLY A 74 11.29 -6.58 -11.91
C GLY A 74 10.67 -6.84 -10.53
N ALA A 75 9.82 -7.87 -10.39
CA ALA A 75 9.27 -8.27 -9.09
C ALA A 75 10.41 -8.68 -8.13
N PRO A 76 10.48 -8.13 -6.93
CA PRO A 76 11.54 -8.45 -5.97
C PRO A 76 11.34 -9.86 -5.43
N LYS A 77 12.40 -10.67 -5.48
CA LYS A 77 12.37 -12.03 -4.94
C LYS A 77 12.41 -12.00 -3.41
N PRO A 78 11.58 -12.75 -2.69
CA PRO A 78 11.69 -12.86 -1.24
C PRO A 78 13.10 -13.35 -0.85
N GLY A 79 13.67 -12.76 0.20
CA GLY A 79 15.03 -13.04 0.64
C GLY A 79 16.13 -12.26 -0.09
N ASP A 80 15.82 -11.54 -1.17
CA ASP A 80 16.76 -10.61 -1.80
C ASP A 80 16.82 -9.31 -0.98
N MET A 81 17.79 -9.24 -0.08
CA MET A 81 17.94 -8.12 0.86
C MET A 81 18.24 -6.80 0.15
N ALA A 82 18.87 -6.82 -1.01
CA ALA A 82 19.16 -5.62 -1.79
C ALA A 82 17.86 -5.02 -2.37
N ALA A 83 17.00 -5.86 -2.90
CA ALA A 83 15.70 -5.44 -3.43
C ALA A 83 14.68 -5.13 -2.31
N TRP A 84 14.71 -5.90 -1.22
CA TRP A 84 13.73 -5.78 -0.15
C TRP A 84 14.11 -4.78 0.94
N GLY A 85 15.37 -4.47 1.16
CA GLY A 85 15.80 -3.55 2.20
C GLY A 85 15.03 -2.23 2.21
N PRO A 86 15.00 -1.48 1.10
CA PRO A 86 14.22 -0.24 1.01
C PRO A 86 12.71 -0.43 1.16
N ARG A 87 12.20 -1.61 0.82
CA ARG A 87 10.77 -1.94 0.93
C ARG A 87 10.40 -2.29 2.37
N VAL A 88 11.20 -3.12 3.02
CA VAL A 88 11.01 -3.49 4.44
C VAL A 88 11.07 -2.24 5.33
N ALA A 89 11.92 -1.28 5.00
CA ALA A 89 12.02 -0.01 5.71
C ALA A 89 10.72 0.82 5.69
N GLN A 90 9.84 0.60 4.71
CA GLN A 90 8.53 1.26 4.64
C GLN A 90 7.51 0.67 5.63
N GLY A 91 7.79 -0.50 6.16
CA GLY A 91 6.91 -1.21 7.09
C GLY A 91 5.87 -2.10 6.43
N TYR A 92 5.39 -3.09 7.20
CA TYR A 92 4.42 -4.07 6.74
C TYR A 92 3.13 -3.45 6.20
N ALA A 93 2.56 -2.47 6.92
CA ALA A 93 1.29 -1.83 6.54
C ALA A 93 1.34 -1.18 5.15
N THR A 94 2.46 -0.52 4.82
CA THR A 94 2.66 0.09 3.49
C THR A 94 2.76 -0.97 2.41
N LEU A 95 3.48 -2.05 2.66
CA LEU A 95 3.63 -3.14 1.70
C LEU A 95 2.31 -3.89 1.47
N TYR A 96 1.52 -4.05 2.53
CA TYR A 96 0.18 -4.62 2.42
C TYR A 96 -0.73 -3.74 1.55
N ASP A 97 -0.73 -2.42 1.77
CA ASP A 97 -1.52 -1.48 0.98
C ASP A 97 -1.11 -1.50 -0.50
N HIS A 98 0.19 -1.56 -0.79
CA HIS A 98 0.70 -1.72 -2.15
C HIS A 98 0.26 -3.03 -2.81
N ALA A 99 0.24 -4.12 -2.07
CA ALA A 99 -0.23 -5.40 -2.59
C ALA A 99 -1.75 -5.41 -2.81
N LEU A 100 -2.50 -4.71 -1.95
CA LEU A 100 -3.96 -4.61 -2.04
C LEU A 100 -4.41 -3.79 -3.26
N LYS A 101 -3.76 -2.66 -3.49
CA LYS A 101 -4.11 -1.70 -4.54
C LYS A 101 -3.35 -1.92 -5.85
N GLY A 102 -2.23 -2.62 -5.80
CA GLY A 102 -1.26 -2.70 -6.87
C GLY A 102 -0.22 -1.57 -6.81
N ILE A 103 0.97 -1.83 -7.34
CA ILE A 103 2.04 -0.84 -7.43
C ILE A 103 2.92 -1.11 -8.65
N ARG A 104 3.14 -0.08 -9.46
CA ARG A 104 3.95 -0.18 -10.69
C ARG A 104 3.44 -1.30 -11.60
N GLY A 105 4.28 -2.28 -11.94
CA GLY A 105 3.90 -3.45 -12.73
C GLY A 105 3.17 -4.55 -11.95
N MET A 106 3.02 -4.43 -10.65
CA MET A 106 2.31 -5.40 -9.82
C MET A 106 0.80 -5.09 -9.82
N PRO A 107 -0.05 -6.00 -10.30
CA PRO A 107 -1.50 -5.79 -10.24
C PRO A 107 -2.01 -5.93 -8.79
N ALA A 108 -3.17 -5.32 -8.52
CA ALA A 108 -3.84 -5.44 -7.25
C ALA A 108 -4.07 -6.92 -6.87
N LYS A 109 -3.79 -7.26 -5.62
CA LYS A 109 -3.92 -8.64 -5.08
C LYS A 109 -3.16 -9.70 -5.91
N GLY A 110 -2.04 -9.29 -6.54
CA GLY A 110 -1.27 -10.19 -7.40
C GLY A 110 -2.00 -10.65 -8.66
N GLY A 111 -3.02 -9.90 -9.11
CA GLY A 111 -3.86 -10.22 -10.26
C GLY A 111 -5.03 -11.15 -9.94
N ASN A 112 -5.26 -11.47 -8.68
CA ASN A 112 -6.39 -12.28 -8.24
C ASN A 112 -7.39 -11.44 -7.41
N PRO A 113 -8.41 -10.85 -8.03
CA PRO A 113 -9.38 -9.99 -7.33
C PRO A 113 -10.21 -10.76 -6.29
N SER A 114 -10.32 -12.08 -6.43
CA SER A 114 -11.07 -12.93 -5.51
C SER A 114 -10.26 -13.35 -4.27
N LEU A 115 -8.97 -12.99 -4.19
CA LEU A 115 -8.12 -13.30 -3.04
C LEU A 115 -8.65 -12.60 -1.79
N PRO A 116 -9.00 -13.36 -0.70
CA PRO A 116 -9.38 -12.75 0.55
C PRO A 116 -8.26 -11.86 1.12
N GLU A 117 -8.63 -10.73 1.71
CA GLU A 117 -7.65 -9.80 2.27
C GLU A 117 -6.83 -10.40 3.41
N ALA A 118 -7.41 -11.32 4.18
CA ALA A 118 -6.68 -12.06 5.20
C ALA A 118 -5.56 -12.93 4.61
N ASP A 119 -5.82 -13.60 3.48
CA ASP A 119 -4.83 -14.41 2.78
C ASP A 119 -3.75 -13.54 2.13
N LEU A 120 -4.15 -12.39 1.57
CA LEU A 120 -3.21 -11.39 1.08
C LEU A 120 -2.31 -10.89 2.21
N ALA A 121 -2.89 -10.56 3.37
CA ALA A 121 -2.14 -10.12 4.54
C ALA A 121 -1.11 -11.16 4.99
N ASN A 122 -1.52 -12.43 5.04
CA ASN A 122 -0.64 -13.53 5.37
C ASN A 122 0.52 -13.67 4.36
N ALA A 123 0.23 -13.59 3.06
CA ALA A 123 1.24 -13.69 2.01
C ALA A 123 2.24 -12.53 2.05
N VAL A 124 1.76 -11.31 2.23
CA VAL A 124 2.65 -10.13 2.41
C VAL A 124 3.49 -10.28 3.67
N GLY A 125 2.89 -10.77 4.78
CA GLY A 125 3.60 -11.05 6.03
C GLY A 125 4.72 -12.07 5.83
N TYR A 126 4.47 -13.15 5.09
CA TYR A 126 5.48 -14.14 4.73
C TYR A 126 6.64 -13.50 3.96
N MET A 127 6.33 -12.78 2.87
CA MET A 127 7.37 -12.15 2.04
C MET A 127 8.17 -11.11 2.83
N PHE A 128 7.51 -10.36 3.72
CA PHE A 128 8.12 -9.37 4.59
C PHE A 128 9.10 -10.00 5.58
N THR A 129 8.70 -11.07 6.26
CA THR A 129 9.56 -11.76 7.24
C THR A 129 10.72 -12.50 6.58
N GLU A 130 10.50 -13.18 5.45
CA GLU A 130 11.57 -13.83 4.67
C GLU A 130 12.61 -12.83 4.18
N SER A 131 12.24 -11.58 4.06
CA SER A 131 13.09 -10.49 3.57
C SER A 131 13.67 -9.62 4.70
N GLY A 132 13.65 -10.12 5.93
CA GLY A 132 14.26 -9.48 7.09
C GLY A 132 13.37 -8.51 7.86
N GLY A 133 12.09 -8.39 7.49
CA GLY A 133 11.12 -7.62 8.25
C GLY A 133 10.68 -8.32 9.53
N LYS A 134 10.24 -7.53 10.51
CA LYS A 134 9.68 -8.01 11.78
C LYS A 134 8.23 -7.54 11.89
N LEU A 135 7.33 -8.46 12.12
CA LEU A 135 5.89 -8.23 12.34
C LEU A 135 5.60 -7.82 13.78
#